data_e78931b57f2e198f0a6ba45b59d9338f
#
_entry.id   e78931b57f2e198f0a6ba45b59d9338f
#
_cell.length_a   1.000
_cell.length_b   1.000
_cell.length_c   1.000
_cell.angle_alpha   90.00
_cell.angle_beta   90.00
_cell.angle_gamma   90.00
#
_symmetry.space_group_name_H-M   'P 1'
#
loop_
_entity.id
_entity.type
_entity.pdbx_description
1 polymer ?
#
loop_
_entity_poly.entity_id
_entity_poly.type
_entity_poly.pdbx_seq_one_letter_code
_entity_poly.pdbx_strand_id
1 'polypeptide(L)'
;MKSFGSDHSKSGRDIGKKKGTSGNSTTNSKKNTESSLGGNTKVDSTSQSTSQGSSSGDSLSREERLARFRKSSSSVIGLDSMIEDRKEEGILKTNAVHMEAPFGKPIEEVYEGVHTGPVLGTGLSGLVRLVAHKATGVKYAVKCLDLGLIDTEEELARLREEICIMCKLDHPNIVRLEEVYESHNEIYLVQELCPGGELFDRLDEQPGYRYTEAECARLVKQMLSAVRYLHSKGIIHRDLKLENFLFSSKAKDSDLKMIDFGLSKHFRKGEVHHDAVGTPYTVAPEVIKGSYDERCDLWAIGVLTFLLLTGDAPFGGCGGPEPLTKVRDNILSATYAFEPADIWESVSESARSFISSLLVVDPRKRPTATEAQKLPWLTEWAEKSRSEADNAINPKVVKALVKFKELSDIRRLLCEVLSFTLLPEQIKDLRKEFEKMDIDGSGEISLWALKEVLLTNAAAGSLGTMSEQEVEDIFNAMRVKKTETRIHWHEFIAAALSQCKIDDRNLRLAFDRLDSDHKGYITLDDIMNLLGKDGLPREDVMREMWGDSMKEVNHETQTHITFEDFALLINKAQAQDSDMGLPTWFILSLHEWLDTFLPMDNDDNNNNTKQVMPCIMCSPTSLANIFPFHC
;
A
#
# COMPACT_ATOMS: atom_id res chain seq x y z
N MET A 1 7.71 -17.92 51.15
CA MET A 1 8.19 -19.11 51.86
C MET A 1 8.21 -20.27 50.87
N LYS A 2 9.41 -20.86 50.70
CA LYS A 2 9.75 -22.18 50.12
C LYS A 2 9.28 -22.42 48.67
N SER A 3 10.08 -22.32 47.58
CA SER A 3 11.31 -23.05 47.17
C SER A 3 11.12 -24.57 47.06
N PHE A 4 11.26 -25.02 45.79
CA PHE A 4 11.88 -26.25 45.27
C PHE A 4 11.62 -26.20 43.76
N GLY A 5 12.50 -26.21 42.84
CA GLY A 5 13.88 -26.70 42.75
C GLY A 5 13.96 -27.93 41.85
N SER A 6 14.64 -27.77 40.70
CA SER A 6 15.41 -28.75 39.92
C SER A 6 14.64 -29.93 39.29
N ASP A 7 14.96 -30.55 38.20
CA ASP A 7 16.19 -30.59 37.40
C ASP A 7 15.92 -31.40 36.09
N HIS A 8 16.58 -31.02 35.02
CA HIS A 8 17.20 -31.83 33.96
C HIS A 8 16.48 -32.97 33.24
N SER A 9 16.38 -32.88 31.96
CA SER A 9 17.28 -33.75 31.16
C SER A 9 17.32 -33.33 29.68
N LYS A 10 18.49 -32.93 29.23
CA LYS A 10 18.93 -32.87 27.82
C LYS A 10 19.02 -34.30 27.29
N SER A 11 18.49 -34.57 26.11
CA SER A 11 18.97 -35.67 25.28
C SER A 11 19.27 -35.18 23.86
N GLY A 12 20.55 -34.90 23.66
CA GLY A 12 21.10 -34.74 22.32
C GLY A 12 21.08 -36.08 21.57
N ARG A 13 20.76 -36.04 20.30
CA ARG A 13 21.09 -37.11 19.33
C ARG A 13 22.13 -36.61 18.37
N ASP A 14 23.38 -37.03 18.64
CA ASP A 14 24.48 -37.11 17.69
C ASP A 14 24.12 -38.04 16.56
N ILE A 15 24.26 -37.58 15.32
CA ILE A 15 24.37 -38.46 14.13
C ILE A 15 25.78 -38.31 13.60
N GLY A 16 26.52 -39.43 13.79
CA GLY A 16 27.92 -39.63 13.51
C GLY A 16 28.28 -39.50 12.04
N LYS A 17 29.39 -38.85 11.83
CA LYS A 17 30.22 -38.89 10.61
C LYS A 17 30.82 -40.28 10.44
N LYS A 18 30.60 -40.93 9.30
CA LYS A 18 31.48 -41.99 8.78
C LYS A 18 32.27 -41.46 7.61
N LYS A 19 33.57 -41.37 7.80
CA LYS A 19 34.60 -41.33 6.76
C LYS A 19 34.78 -42.71 6.20
N GLY A 20 34.87 -42.84 4.87
CA GLY A 20 35.31 -44.01 4.18
C GLY A 20 36.13 -43.63 2.95
N THR A 21 37.33 -44.06 2.95
CA THR A 21 38.50 -43.75 2.12
C THR A 21 38.45 -44.39 0.73
N SER A 22 38.96 -43.65 -0.24
CA SER A 22 39.88 -44.00 -1.36
C SER A 22 39.64 -45.22 -2.24
N GLY A 23 39.74 -44.97 -3.54
CA GLY A 23 40.00 -45.95 -4.58
C GLY A 23 40.11 -45.30 -5.97
N ASN A 24 41.32 -44.94 -6.35
CA ASN A 24 41.77 -44.58 -7.69
C ASN A 24 41.66 -45.74 -8.64
N SER A 25 41.21 -45.51 -9.89
CA SER A 25 41.95 -46.01 -11.07
C SER A 25 41.40 -45.41 -12.38
N THR A 26 42.32 -44.77 -13.05
CA THR A 26 42.52 -44.41 -14.46
C THR A 26 42.09 -45.48 -15.45
N THR A 27 41.56 -45.07 -16.63
CA THR A 27 42.15 -45.21 -17.98
C THR A 27 41.16 -44.84 -19.06
N ASN A 28 41.44 -43.84 -19.82
CA ASN A 28 41.73 -43.70 -21.27
C ASN A 28 41.01 -44.64 -22.27
N SER A 29 40.33 -44.08 -23.26
CA SER A 29 40.74 -43.87 -24.66
C SER A 29 39.56 -43.91 -25.62
N LYS A 30 39.40 -42.88 -26.36
CA LYS A 30 39.61 -42.67 -27.81
C LYS A 30 38.79 -43.49 -28.80
N LYS A 31 38.21 -42.69 -29.68
CA LYS A 31 38.17 -42.70 -31.15
C LYS A 31 36.93 -43.20 -31.88
N ASN A 32 36.38 -42.23 -32.62
CA ASN A 32 36.04 -42.18 -34.05
C ASN A 32 35.33 -43.39 -34.71
N THR A 33 34.26 -43.10 -35.45
CA THR A 33 34.31 -43.12 -36.93
C THR A 33 32.99 -42.59 -37.55
N GLU A 34 33.22 -41.92 -38.67
CA GLU A 34 32.27 -41.41 -39.68
C GLU A 34 31.59 -42.53 -40.49
N SER A 35 30.46 -42.16 -41.12
CA SER A 35 30.09 -42.41 -42.53
C SER A 35 28.63 -42.01 -42.74
N SER A 36 28.28 -40.96 -43.46
CA SER A 36 28.16 -40.66 -44.89
C SER A 36 27.27 -41.63 -45.67
N LEU A 37 26.28 -41.00 -46.34
CA LEU A 37 25.62 -41.24 -47.64
C LEU A 37 24.17 -40.80 -47.53
N GLY A 38 23.60 -39.84 -48.24
CA GLY A 38 23.74 -39.53 -49.65
C GLY A 38 22.39 -39.86 -50.35
N GLY A 39 21.67 -38.85 -50.85
CA GLY A 39 20.47 -39.11 -51.65
C GLY A 39 19.69 -37.83 -52.01
N ASN A 40 20.12 -37.19 -53.09
CA ASN A 40 19.38 -36.13 -53.84
C ASN A 40 18.13 -36.69 -54.49
N THR A 41 17.03 -35.88 -54.49
CA THR A 41 16.17 -35.72 -55.67
C THR A 41 15.50 -34.36 -55.67
N LYS A 42 15.83 -33.61 -56.72
CA LYS A 42 15.12 -32.41 -57.18
C LYS A 42 13.80 -32.79 -57.84
N VAL A 43 12.75 -31.98 -57.63
CA VAL A 43 11.76 -31.69 -58.67
C VAL A 43 11.34 -30.24 -58.53
N ASP A 44 11.56 -29.49 -59.59
CA ASP A 44 11.05 -28.14 -59.88
C ASP A 44 9.53 -28.16 -60.11
N SER A 45 8.82 -27.13 -59.71
CA SER A 45 7.88 -26.39 -60.57
C SER A 45 7.31 -25.16 -59.88
N THR A 46 7.61 -24.04 -60.47
CA THR A 46 7.07 -22.70 -60.50
C THR A 46 5.56 -22.55 -60.23
N SER A 47 5.18 -21.58 -59.39
CA SER A 47 4.18 -20.56 -59.71
C SER A 47 4.29 -19.34 -58.75
N GLN A 48 4.44 -18.19 -59.37
CA GLN A 48 4.47 -16.87 -58.76
C GLN A 48 3.11 -16.47 -58.18
N SER A 49 3.09 -15.87 -57.01
CA SER A 49 2.22 -14.72 -56.74
C SER A 49 2.80 -13.87 -55.60
N THR A 50 3.01 -12.66 -55.92
CA THR A 50 3.49 -11.53 -55.16
C THR A 50 2.61 -11.17 -53.97
N SER A 51 3.18 -11.01 -52.79
CA SER A 51 2.84 -9.96 -51.83
C SER A 51 4.03 -9.73 -50.92
N GLN A 52 4.71 -8.63 -51.16
CA GLN A 52 5.73 -8.09 -50.27
C GLN A 52 5.05 -7.59 -48.98
N GLY A 53 5.46 -8.09 -47.85
CA GLY A 53 5.22 -7.57 -46.54
C GLY A 53 6.48 -7.85 -45.71
N SER A 54 7.47 -6.98 -45.87
CA SER A 54 8.71 -7.01 -45.09
C SER A 54 8.44 -6.54 -43.65
N SER A 55 8.34 -7.44 -42.71
CA SER A 55 8.58 -7.14 -41.32
C SER A 55 9.97 -7.70 -40.94
N SER A 56 11.01 -6.96 -41.29
CA SER A 56 12.31 -7.11 -40.66
C SER A 56 12.20 -6.52 -39.26
N GLY A 57 11.84 -7.33 -38.29
CA GLY A 57 12.04 -7.01 -36.88
C GLY A 57 13.55 -6.99 -36.61
N ASP A 58 14.15 -5.81 -36.65
CA ASP A 58 15.48 -5.56 -36.14
C ASP A 58 15.46 -5.88 -34.62
N SER A 59 15.92 -7.07 -34.27
CA SER A 59 16.25 -7.41 -32.87
C SER A 59 17.56 -6.69 -32.53
N LEU A 60 17.44 -5.45 -32.09
CA LEU A 60 18.55 -4.70 -31.50
C LEU A 60 19.13 -5.47 -30.33
N SER A 61 20.45 -5.58 -30.24
CA SER A 61 21.12 -6.13 -29.07
C SER A 61 20.75 -5.34 -27.81
N ARG A 62 20.85 -5.97 -26.66
CA ARG A 62 20.63 -5.32 -25.35
C ARG A 62 21.42 -4.00 -25.22
N GLU A 63 22.70 -4.01 -25.65
CA GLU A 63 23.56 -2.83 -25.61
C GLU A 63 23.11 -1.72 -26.56
N GLU A 64 22.60 -2.06 -27.74
CA GLU A 64 22.06 -1.09 -28.68
C GLU A 64 20.74 -0.48 -28.20
N ARG A 65 19.89 -1.24 -27.52
CA ARG A 65 18.68 -0.74 -26.87
C ARG A 65 19.04 0.23 -25.73
N LEU A 66 19.91 -0.18 -24.81
CA LEU A 66 20.40 0.68 -23.74
C LEU A 66 21.15 1.93 -24.26
N ALA A 67 21.89 1.80 -25.37
CA ALA A 67 22.56 2.94 -26.00
C ALA A 67 21.58 3.91 -26.70
N ARG A 68 20.46 3.41 -27.24
CA ARG A 68 19.37 4.25 -27.75
C ARG A 68 18.69 5.02 -26.62
N PHE A 69 18.36 4.34 -25.51
CA PHE A 69 17.78 4.97 -24.33
C PHE A 69 18.71 5.98 -23.66
N ARG A 70 20.01 5.69 -23.55
CA ARG A 70 21.01 6.64 -23.05
C ARG A 70 21.22 7.88 -23.92
N LYS A 71 20.79 7.86 -25.19
CA LYS A 71 20.86 8.99 -26.12
C LYS A 71 19.56 9.78 -26.22
N SER A 72 18.44 9.24 -25.78
CA SER A 72 17.18 9.98 -25.72
C SER A 72 17.01 10.52 -24.31
N SER A 73 16.66 11.77 -24.18
CA SER A 73 16.24 12.37 -22.89
C SER A 73 14.84 11.92 -22.46
N SER A 74 14.36 10.75 -22.89
CA SER A 74 13.05 10.21 -22.58
C SER A 74 13.13 9.02 -21.61
N SER A 75 12.07 8.83 -20.83
CA SER A 75 11.88 7.72 -19.91
C SER A 75 11.94 6.35 -20.61
N VAL A 76 12.60 5.37 -20.00
CA VAL A 76 12.65 3.98 -20.48
C VAL A 76 11.31 3.29 -20.37
N ILE A 77 10.63 3.50 -19.24
CA ILE A 77 9.30 2.91 -18.98
C ILE A 77 8.15 3.80 -19.48
N GLY A 78 8.44 4.95 -20.10
CA GLY A 78 7.41 5.91 -20.50
C GLY A 78 6.79 6.67 -19.32
N LEU A 79 7.55 6.88 -18.24
CA LEU A 79 7.10 7.60 -17.06
C LEU A 79 6.67 9.04 -17.39
N ASP A 80 7.35 9.69 -18.36
CA ASP A 80 6.96 11.02 -18.86
C ASP A 80 5.50 11.03 -19.36
N SER A 81 5.11 10.02 -20.16
CA SER A 81 3.74 9.88 -20.65
C SER A 81 2.76 9.61 -19.51
N MET A 82 3.14 8.76 -18.54
CA MET A 82 2.32 8.47 -17.37
C MET A 82 2.10 9.72 -16.50
N ILE A 83 3.09 10.58 -16.36
CA ILE A 83 2.99 11.84 -15.63
C ILE A 83 1.98 12.77 -16.33
N GLU A 84 2.08 12.93 -17.66
CA GLU A 84 1.17 13.79 -18.41
C GLU A 84 -0.27 13.25 -18.40
N ASP A 85 -0.46 11.95 -18.61
CA ASP A 85 -1.79 11.31 -18.52
C ASP A 85 -2.42 11.54 -17.13
N ARG A 86 -1.63 11.43 -16.06
CA ARG A 86 -2.11 11.66 -14.69
C ARG A 86 -2.44 13.14 -14.41
N LYS A 87 -1.68 14.08 -14.95
CA LYS A 87 -2.04 15.52 -14.87
C LYS A 87 -3.35 15.80 -15.60
N GLU A 88 -3.59 15.15 -16.74
CA GLU A 88 -4.85 15.26 -17.44
C GLU A 88 -6.03 14.64 -16.69
N GLU A 89 -5.85 13.45 -16.13
CA GLU A 89 -6.85 12.77 -15.32
C GLU A 89 -7.06 13.42 -13.94
N GLY A 90 -6.04 14.03 -13.37
CA GLY A 90 -5.97 14.57 -12.01
C GLY A 90 -5.20 13.65 -11.05
N ILE A 91 -4.12 14.17 -10.49
CA ILE A 91 -3.19 13.40 -9.64
C ILE A 91 -3.89 12.80 -8.41
N LEU A 92 -4.85 13.51 -7.80
CA LEU A 92 -5.63 12.98 -6.67
C LEU A 92 -6.51 11.77 -7.03
N LYS A 93 -6.93 11.65 -8.28
CA LYS A 93 -7.70 10.47 -8.74
C LYS A 93 -6.84 9.21 -8.80
N THR A 94 -5.53 9.35 -8.64
CA THR A 94 -4.52 8.29 -8.66
C THR A 94 -3.64 8.33 -7.41
N ASN A 95 -4.23 8.55 -6.23
CA ASN A 95 -3.62 8.49 -4.90
C ASN A 95 -2.46 9.46 -4.64
N ALA A 96 -2.41 10.60 -5.31
CA ALA A 96 -1.38 11.63 -5.13
C ALA A 96 0.08 11.08 -5.15
N VAL A 97 0.32 9.97 -5.87
CA VAL A 97 1.66 9.39 -6.03
C VAL A 97 2.55 10.38 -6.79
N HIS A 98 3.68 10.77 -6.23
CA HIS A 98 4.65 11.59 -6.93
C HIS A 98 5.45 10.72 -7.91
N MET A 99 5.71 11.24 -9.12
CA MET A 99 6.52 10.56 -10.14
C MET A 99 7.61 11.49 -10.62
N GLU A 100 8.85 11.01 -10.59
CA GLU A 100 10.02 11.76 -11.03
C GLU A 100 10.67 11.09 -12.24
N ALA A 101 10.71 11.81 -13.35
CA ALA A 101 11.32 11.36 -14.59
C ALA A 101 12.86 11.30 -14.49
N PRO A 102 13.59 10.60 -15.40
CA PRO A 102 15.03 10.34 -15.28
C PRO A 102 15.93 11.57 -15.16
N PHE A 103 15.44 12.74 -15.55
CA PHE A 103 16.19 14.01 -15.52
C PHE A 103 15.66 14.99 -14.47
N GLY A 104 14.73 14.54 -13.64
CA GLY A 104 14.23 15.30 -12.51
C GLY A 104 15.15 15.15 -11.29
N LYS A 105 14.60 15.33 -10.10
CA LYS A 105 15.33 15.26 -8.85
C LYS A 105 15.69 13.80 -8.51
N PRO A 106 16.97 13.44 -8.37
CA PRO A 106 17.36 12.07 -8.03
C PRO A 106 16.81 11.65 -6.66
N ILE A 107 16.42 10.38 -6.53
CA ILE A 107 15.91 9.82 -5.27
C ILE A 107 16.91 10.00 -4.11
N GLU A 108 18.22 9.98 -4.40
CA GLU A 108 19.30 10.17 -3.44
C GLU A 108 19.33 11.58 -2.84
N GLU A 109 18.73 12.56 -3.48
CA GLU A 109 18.59 13.91 -2.89
C GLU A 109 17.45 13.96 -1.86
N VAL A 110 16.42 13.13 -2.03
CA VAL A 110 15.24 13.09 -1.19
C VAL A 110 15.38 12.08 -0.05
N TYR A 111 15.95 10.92 -0.33
CA TYR A 111 16.05 9.81 0.62
C TYR A 111 17.49 9.45 0.98
N GLU A 112 17.68 9.09 2.25
CA GLU A 112 18.91 8.48 2.76
C GLU A 112 18.75 6.96 2.79
N GLY A 113 19.83 6.22 2.45
CA GLY A 113 19.84 4.76 2.53
C GLY A 113 19.40 4.03 1.26
N VAL A 114 19.17 4.71 0.14
CA VAL A 114 18.71 4.10 -1.13
C VAL A 114 19.58 2.91 -1.55
N HIS A 115 20.91 3.05 -1.48
CA HIS A 115 21.87 1.99 -1.84
C HIS A 115 22.49 1.27 -0.64
N THR A 116 22.43 1.85 0.55
CA THR A 116 23.15 1.39 1.75
C THR A 116 22.25 1.01 2.92
N GLY A 117 20.97 1.33 2.86
CA GLY A 117 19.98 1.02 3.88
C GLY A 117 19.80 -0.49 4.10
N PRO A 118 19.32 -0.90 5.27
CA PRO A 118 19.03 -2.30 5.56
C PRO A 118 18.13 -2.92 4.48
N VAL A 119 18.46 -4.14 4.06
CA VAL A 119 17.63 -4.93 3.17
C VAL A 119 16.43 -5.47 3.97
N LEU A 120 15.22 -5.16 3.52
CA LEU A 120 13.97 -5.65 4.09
C LEU A 120 13.51 -6.95 3.45
N GLY A 121 13.82 -7.14 2.15
CA GLY A 121 13.47 -8.32 1.41
C GLY A 121 14.11 -8.34 0.02
N THR A 122 14.11 -9.53 -0.59
CA THR A 122 14.56 -9.75 -1.98
C THR A 122 13.47 -10.52 -2.70
N GLY A 123 12.84 -9.91 -3.69
CA GLY A 123 11.84 -10.55 -4.53
C GLY A 123 12.35 -10.88 -5.92
N LEU A 124 11.54 -11.59 -6.71
CA LEU A 124 11.82 -11.85 -8.14
C LEU A 124 12.01 -10.54 -8.94
N SER A 125 11.33 -9.49 -8.51
CA SER A 125 11.31 -8.20 -9.19
C SER A 125 12.33 -7.19 -8.66
N GLY A 126 13.16 -7.51 -7.65
CA GLY A 126 14.15 -6.56 -7.15
C GLY A 126 14.42 -6.62 -5.64
N LEU A 127 15.22 -5.70 -5.17
CA LEU A 127 15.67 -5.56 -3.79
C LEU A 127 14.83 -4.50 -3.08
N VAL A 128 14.33 -4.81 -1.88
CA VAL A 128 13.60 -3.85 -1.04
C VAL A 128 14.49 -3.37 0.10
N ARG A 129 14.65 -2.05 0.25
CA ARG A 129 15.47 -1.43 1.29
C ARG A 129 14.67 -0.49 2.18
N LEU A 130 15.10 -0.37 3.43
CA LEU A 130 14.66 0.65 4.35
C LEU A 130 15.37 1.96 4.03
N VAL A 131 14.61 3.02 3.78
CA VAL A 131 15.12 4.37 3.55
C VAL A 131 14.49 5.35 4.52
N ALA A 132 15.10 6.53 4.69
CA ALA A 132 14.56 7.63 5.46
C ALA A 132 14.45 8.88 4.58
N HIS A 133 13.30 9.54 4.57
CA HIS A 133 13.12 10.83 3.92
C HIS A 133 13.95 11.89 4.64
N LYS A 134 14.89 12.54 3.96
CA LYS A 134 15.91 13.41 4.58
C LYS A 134 15.34 14.59 5.34
N ALA A 135 14.31 15.24 4.80
CA ALA A 135 13.72 16.43 5.42
C ALA A 135 12.86 16.11 6.66
N THR A 136 12.24 14.90 6.71
CA THR A 136 11.27 14.56 7.76
C THR A 136 11.70 13.43 8.68
N GLY A 137 12.70 12.64 8.27
CA GLY A 137 13.11 11.42 8.98
C GLY A 137 12.11 10.26 8.91
N VAL A 138 11.00 10.40 8.17
CA VAL A 138 10.00 9.34 7.98
C VAL A 138 10.64 8.20 7.18
N LYS A 139 10.35 6.97 7.63
CA LYS A 139 10.92 5.76 7.04
C LYS A 139 9.95 5.16 6.03
N TYR A 140 10.51 4.67 4.92
CA TYR A 140 9.79 4.03 3.82
C TYR A 140 10.49 2.74 3.39
N ALA A 141 9.77 1.90 2.65
CA ALA A 141 10.33 0.77 1.94
C ALA A 141 10.53 1.17 0.47
N VAL A 142 11.71 0.98 -0.07
CA VAL A 142 12.00 1.26 -1.49
C VAL A 142 12.33 -0.04 -2.20
N LYS A 143 11.49 -0.41 -3.19
CA LYS A 143 11.73 -1.51 -4.11
C LYS A 143 12.57 -0.98 -5.27
N CYS A 144 13.80 -1.49 -5.40
CA CYS A 144 14.75 -1.11 -6.44
C CYS A 144 14.70 -2.16 -7.55
N LEU A 145 14.39 -1.74 -8.76
CA LEU A 145 14.25 -2.59 -9.94
C LEU A 145 15.34 -2.23 -10.95
N ASP A 146 16.22 -3.17 -11.25
CA ASP A 146 17.28 -2.97 -12.24
C ASP A 146 16.71 -3.14 -13.66
N LEU A 147 16.60 -2.04 -14.40
CA LEU A 147 16.19 -2.04 -15.81
C LEU A 147 17.13 -2.83 -16.73
N GLY A 148 18.36 -3.06 -16.27
CA GLY A 148 19.32 -3.90 -16.98
C GLY A 148 18.96 -5.38 -16.96
N LEU A 149 18.08 -5.83 -16.09
CA LEU A 149 17.58 -7.21 -16.02
C LEU A 149 16.30 -7.43 -16.87
N ILE A 150 15.73 -6.37 -17.41
CA ILE A 150 14.54 -6.44 -18.26
C ILE A 150 14.97 -6.64 -19.70
N ASP A 151 14.72 -7.81 -20.25
CA ASP A 151 15.18 -8.19 -21.58
C ASP A 151 14.09 -8.07 -22.67
N THR A 152 12.81 -8.02 -22.28
CA THR A 152 11.68 -8.04 -23.23
C THR A 152 10.73 -6.85 -23.04
N GLU A 153 10.03 -6.49 -24.12
CA GLU A 153 8.96 -5.47 -24.05
C GLU A 153 7.78 -5.94 -23.19
N GLU A 154 7.55 -7.25 -23.10
CA GLU A 154 6.51 -7.82 -22.25
C GLU A 154 6.82 -7.61 -20.76
N GLU A 155 8.08 -7.75 -20.36
CA GLU A 155 8.52 -7.49 -18.97
C GLU A 155 8.40 -6.00 -18.64
N LEU A 156 8.78 -5.13 -19.58
CA LEU A 156 8.63 -3.70 -19.43
C LEU A 156 7.15 -3.28 -19.32
N ALA A 157 6.28 -3.88 -20.14
CA ALA A 157 4.85 -3.66 -20.09
C ALA A 157 4.24 -4.12 -18.76
N ARG A 158 4.71 -5.25 -18.19
CA ARG A 158 4.28 -5.71 -16.86
C ARG A 158 4.69 -4.73 -15.76
N LEU A 159 5.90 -4.19 -15.81
CA LEU A 159 6.35 -3.19 -14.85
C LEU A 159 5.50 -1.91 -14.92
N ARG A 160 5.19 -1.43 -16.13
CA ARG A 160 4.27 -0.30 -16.31
C ARG A 160 2.89 -0.62 -15.72
N GLU A 161 2.36 -1.82 -15.98
CA GLU A 161 1.06 -2.25 -15.46
C GLU A 161 1.06 -2.32 -13.93
N GLU A 162 2.13 -2.86 -13.30
CA GLU A 162 2.31 -2.85 -11.84
C GLU A 162 2.22 -1.43 -11.27
N ILE A 163 2.97 -0.49 -11.83
CA ILE A 163 2.96 0.92 -11.40
C ILE A 163 1.57 1.54 -11.60
N CYS A 164 0.95 1.35 -12.78
CA CYS A 164 -0.39 1.87 -13.07
C CYS A 164 -1.45 1.33 -12.10
N ILE A 165 -1.38 0.04 -11.77
CA ILE A 165 -2.26 -0.60 -10.79
C ILE A 165 -2.05 0.05 -9.42
N MET A 166 -0.80 0.08 -8.92
CA MET A 166 -0.50 0.61 -7.59
C MET A 166 -0.90 2.08 -7.42
N CYS A 167 -0.78 2.89 -8.47
CA CYS A 167 -1.23 4.29 -8.44
C CYS A 167 -2.73 4.47 -8.24
N LYS A 168 -3.55 3.44 -8.50
CA LYS A 168 -5.02 3.50 -8.43
C LYS A 168 -5.61 2.81 -7.21
N LEU A 169 -4.76 2.18 -6.38
CA LEU A 169 -5.20 1.41 -5.23
C LEU A 169 -5.20 2.26 -3.94
N ASP A 170 -6.39 2.51 -3.41
CA ASP A 170 -6.60 3.17 -2.13
C ASP A 170 -7.49 2.30 -1.24
N HIS A 171 -6.85 1.47 -0.40
CA HIS A 171 -7.54 0.53 0.47
C HIS A 171 -6.74 0.31 1.77
N PRO A 172 -7.42 0.27 2.91
CA PRO A 172 -6.74 0.12 4.21
C PRO A 172 -5.88 -1.14 4.35
N ASN A 173 -6.17 -2.22 3.61
CA ASN A 173 -5.40 -3.47 3.65
C ASN A 173 -4.51 -3.70 2.41
N ILE A 174 -4.21 -2.65 1.65
CA ILE A 174 -3.26 -2.68 0.53
C ILE A 174 -2.13 -1.71 0.82
N VAL A 175 -0.90 -2.08 0.46
CA VAL A 175 0.26 -1.19 0.60
C VAL A 175 0.12 0.02 -0.32
N ARG A 176 0.42 1.19 0.21
CA ARG A 176 0.37 2.42 -0.56
C ARG A 176 1.70 2.66 -1.28
N LEU A 177 1.61 2.98 -2.57
CA LEU A 177 2.71 3.57 -3.33
C LEU A 177 2.74 5.07 -3.05
N GLU A 178 3.89 5.59 -2.63
CA GLU A 178 4.08 6.99 -2.29
C GLU A 178 4.69 7.77 -3.45
N GLU A 179 5.77 7.22 -4.01
CA GLU A 179 6.54 7.89 -5.06
C GLU A 179 7.17 6.88 -6.01
N VAL A 180 7.43 7.31 -7.24
CA VAL A 180 8.14 6.55 -8.27
C VAL A 180 9.26 7.41 -8.82
N TYR A 181 10.48 6.91 -8.79
CA TYR A 181 11.64 7.54 -9.41
C TYR A 181 12.18 6.66 -10.52
N GLU A 182 12.53 7.26 -11.64
CA GLU A 182 13.27 6.58 -12.69
C GLU A 182 14.67 7.17 -12.79
N SER A 183 15.69 6.33 -12.74
CA SER A 183 17.05 6.66 -13.11
C SER A 183 17.43 6.04 -14.45
N HIS A 184 18.66 6.25 -14.92
CA HIS A 184 19.10 5.67 -16.19
C HIS A 184 19.11 4.13 -16.23
N ASN A 185 19.20 3.47 -15.07
CA ASN A 185 19.35 2.03 -14.97
C ASN A 185 18.36 1.38 -14.01
N GLU A 186 17.67 2.14 -13.18
CA GLU A 186 16.85 1.61 -12.09
C GLU A 186 15.54 2.36 -11.98
N ILE A 187 14.50 1.65 -11.54
CA ILE A 187 13.23 2.21 -11.09
C ILE A 187 13.16 2.00 -9.57
N TYR A 188 12.71 3.02 -8.87
CA TYR A 188 12.50 2.98 -7.44
C TYR A 188 11.03 3.20 -7.13
N LEU A 189 10.41 2.23 -6.48
CA LEU A 189 9.05 2.33 -5.97
C LEU A 189 9.10 2.58 -4.47
N VAL A 190 8.81 3.81 -4.05
CA VAL A 190 8.75 4.19 -2.63
C VAL A 190 7.37 3.81 -2.10
N GLN A 191 7.33 2.99 -1.07
CA GLN A 191 6.11 2.43 -0.50
C GLN A 191 6.04 2.70 1.00
N GLU A 192 4.81 2.71 1.57
CA GLU A 192 4.65 2.76 3.01
C GLU A 192 5.41 1.62 3.70
N LEU A 193 6.02 1.92 4.84
CA LEU A 193 6.75 0.91 5.61
C LEU A 193 5.80 0.10 6.48
N CYS A 194 5.87 -1.23 6.36
CA CYS A 194 5.13 -2.18 7.19
C CYS A 194 6.10 -2.88 8.16
N PRO A 195 6.39 -2.30 9.34
CA PRO A 195 7.42 -2.81 10.25
C PRO A 195 7.00 -4.03 11.06
N GLY A 196 5.80 -4.53 10.85
CA GLY A 196 5.24 -5.66 11.58
C GLY A 196 5.73 -7.02 11.12
N GLY A 197 6.45 -7.11 10.00
CA GLY A 197 6.93 -8.36 9.42
C GLY A 197 5.89 -9.09 8.57
N GLU A 198 6.30 -10.20 7.97
CA GLU A 198 5.47 -11.04 7.11
C GLU A 198 4.45 -11.85 7.93
N LEU A 199 3.31 -12.14 7.31
CA LEU A 199 2.32 -13.05 7.91
C LEU A 199 2.90 -14.46 8.06
N PHE A 200 3.77 -14.88 7.15
CA PHE A 200 4.49 -16.15 7.22
C PHE A 200 5.35 -16.24 8.49
N ASP A 201 6.20 -15.24 8.73
CA ASP A 201 7.08 -15.20 9.91
C ASP A 201 6.28 -15.21 11.22
N ARG A 202 5.19 -14.43 11.27
CA ARG A 202 4.33 -14.40 12.47
C ARG A 202 3.54 -15.68 12.68
N LEU A 203 3.25 -16.45 11.61
CA LEU A 203 2.66 -17.77 11.74
C LEU A 203 3.64 -18.73 12.42
N ASP A 204 4.92 -18.69 12.04
CA ASP A 204 5.98 -19.49 12.66
C ASP A 204 6.19 -19.17 14.15
N GLU A 205 5.91 -17.94 14.56
CA GLU A 205 5.97 -17.50 15.96
C GLU A 205 4.75 -17.93 16.80
N GLN A 206 3.64 -18.37 16.16
CA GLN A 206 2.44 -18.78 16.88
C GLN A 206 2.63 -20.13 17.61
N PRO A 207 1.98 -20.32 18.77
CA PRO A 207 1.96 -21.61 19.44
C PRO A 207 1.42 -22.72 18.54
N GLY A 208 2.24 -23.71 18.23
CA GLY A 208 1.87 -24.81 17.32
C GLY A 208 1.77 -24.39 15.86
N TYR A 209 2.45 -23.29 15.47
CA TYR A 209 2.51 -22.77 14.10
C TYR A 209 1.14 -22.46 13.50
N ARG A 210 0.16 -22.05 14.31
CA ARG A 210 -1.21 -21.78 13.87
C ARG A 210 -1.87 -20.66 14.67
N TYR A 211 -2.74 -19.93 14.02
CA TYR A 211 -3.58 -18.93 14.66
C TYR A 211 -4.81 -19.56 15.33
N THR A 212 -5.35 -18.86 16.32
CA THR A 212 -6.69 -19.18 16.84
C THR A 212 -7.72 -18.91 15.74
N GLU A 213 -8.87 -19.60 15.78
CA GLU A 213 -9.91 -19.42 14.79
C GLU A 213 -10.43 -17.98 14.73
N ALA A 214 -10.54 -17.31 15.87
CA ALA A 214 -10.93 -15.90 15.95
C ALA A 214 -9.95 -14.97 15.21
N GLU A 215 -8.67 -15.16 15.43
CA GLU A 215 -7.62 -14.36 14.78
C GLU A 215 -7.52 -14.69 13.29
N CYS A 216 -7.62 -15.97 12.93
CA CYS A 216 -7.68 -16.38 11.52
C CYS A 216 -8.86 -15.74 10.80
N ALA A 217 -10.07 -15.72 11.39
CA ALA A 217 -11.24 -15.07 10.81
C ALA A 217 -11.03 -13.56 10.61
N ARG A 218 -10.38 -12.88 11.57
CA ARG A 218 -10.02 -11.46 11.47
C ARG A 218 -9.09 -11.22 10.29
N LEU A 219 -8.01 -12.02 10.16
CA LEU A 219 -7.02 -11.88 9.08
C LEU A 219 -7.64 -12.19 7.70
N VAL A 220 -8.41 -13.27 7.60
CA VAL A 220 -9.09 -13.66 6.35
C VAL A 220 -10.12 -12.62 5.91
N LYS A 221 -10.83 -11.98 6.87
CA LYS A 221 -11.73 -10.88 6.56
C LYS A 221 -10.99 -9.70 5.90
N GLN A 222 -9.80 -9.35 6.41
CA GLN A 222 -8.97 -8.28 5.84
C GLN A 222 -8.41 -8.67 4.45
N MET A 223 -7.97 -9.91 4.26
CA MET A 223 -7.55 -10.42 2.94
C MET A 223 -8.69 -10.34 1.93
N LEU A 224 -9.89 -10.80 2.30
CA LEU A 224 -11.06 -10.73 1.43
C LEU A 224 -11.51 -9.30 1.14
N SER A 225 -11.35 -8.37 2.07
CA SER A 225 -11.62 -6.94 1.83
C SER A 225 -10.74 -6.41 0.72
N ALA A 226 -9.42 -6.67 0.80
CA ALA A 226 -8.49 -6.28 -0.25
C ALA A 226 -8.80 -6.95 -1.61
N VAL A 227 -9.02 -8.28 -1.62
CA VAL A 227 -9.35 -9.02 -2.86
C VAL A 227 -10.65 -8.51 -3.49
N ARG A 228 -11.69 -8.28 -2.69
CA ARG A 228 -12.95 -7.73 -3.16
C ARG A 228 -12.76 -6.35 -3.80
N TYR A 229 -11.96 -5.49 -3.15
CA TYR A 229 -11.63 -4.17 -3.68
C TYR A 229 -10.92 -4.28 -5.03
N LEU A 230 -9.87 -5.12 -5.16
CA LEU A 230 -9.17 -5.37 -6.43
C LEU A 230 -10.13 -5.83 -7.53
N HIS A 231 -10.96 -6.83 -7.24
CA HIS A 231 -11.93 -7.37 -8.19
C HIS A 231 -12.97 -6.32 -8.62
N SER A 232 -13.38 -5.42 -7.72
CA SER A 232 -14.29 -4.30 -8.04
C SER A 232 -13.66 -3.28 -8.99
N LYS A 233 -12.33 -3.10 -8.92
CA LYS A 233 -11.54 -2.26 -9.83
C LYS A 233 -11.11 -2.99 -11.11
N GLY A 234 -11.55 -4.25 -11.30
CA GLY A 234 -11.18 -5.07 -12.47
C GLY A 234 -9.73 -5.53 -12.44
N ILE A 235 -9.18 -5.85 -11.27
CA ILE A 235 -7.80 -6.30 -11.07
C ILE A 235 -7.81 -7.69 -10.42
N ILE A 236 -7.02 -8.64 -10.99
CA ILE A 236 -6.72 -9.94 -10.40
C ILE A 236 -5.29 -9.89 -9.84
N HIS A 237 -5.08 -10.44 -8.63
CA HIS A 237 -3.76 -10.45 -7.99
C HIS A 237 -2.86 -11.57 -8.55
N ARG A 238 -3.36 -12.80 -8.65
CA ARG A 238 -2.73 -14.01 -9.23
C ARG A 238 -1.57 -14.64 -8.42
N ASP A 239 -1.10 -14.01 -7.37
CA ASP A 239 -0.03 -14.55 -6.50
C ASP A 239 -0.30 -14.26 -5.01
N LEU A 240 -1.48 -14.60 -4.53
CA LEU A 240 -1.80 -14.51 -3.11
C LEU A 240 -1.08 -15.64 -2.36
N LYS A 241 -0.21 -15.25 -1.42
CA LYS A 241 0.57 -16.13 -0.53
C LYS A 241 0.85 -15.40 0.78
N LEU A 242 1.29 -16.12 1.83
CA LEU A 242 1.52 -15.51 3.14
C LEU A 242 2.59 -14.42 3.11
N GLU A 243 3.62 -14.60 2.29
CA GLU A 243 4.74 -13.67 2.11
C GLU A 243 4.30 -12.33 1.50
N ASN A 244 3.16 -12.31 0.78
CA ASN A 244 2.60 -11.11 0.19
C ASN A 244 1.64 -10.35 1.11
N PHE A 245 1.60 -10.71 2.41
CA PHE A 245 0.89 -9.98 3.45
C PHE A 245 1.83 -9.57 4.57
N LEU A 246 1.96 -8.26 4.79
CA LEU A 246 2.73 -7.69 5.88
C LEU A 246 1.80 -7.14 6.96
N PHE A 247 2.27 -7.10 8.18
CA PHE A 247 1.60 -6.37 9.25
C PHE A 247 2.03 -4.90 9.27
N SER A 248 1.07 -3.99 9.35
CA SER A 248 1.32 -2.54 9.34
C SER A 248 2.13 -2.05 10.55
N SER A 249 2.12 -2.81 11.65
CA SER A 249 2.85 -2.50 12.88
C SER A 249 3.25 -3.77 13.65
N LYS A 250 4.10 -3.62 14.68
CA LYS A 250 4.51 -4.71 15.57
C LYS A 250 3.45 -5.09 16.62
N ALA A 251 2.32 -4.40 16.70
CA ALA A 251 1.24 -4.71 17.62
C ALA A 251 0.62 -6.07 17.30
N LYS A 252 0.11 -6.77 18.32
CA LYS A 252 -0.54 -8.08 18.12
C LYS A 252 -1.81 -7.97 17.29
N ASP A 253 -2.57 -6.89 17.49
CA ASP A 253 -3.81 -6.56 16.80
C ASP A 253 -3.59 -5.77 15.50
N SER A 254 -2.35 -5.81 14.97
CA SER A 254 -1.97 -5.10 13.75
C SER A 254 -2.78 -5.56 12.54
N ASP A 255 -3.07 -4.62 11.65
CA ASP A 255 -3.75 -4.88 10.39
C ASP A 255 -2.80 -5.44 9.34
N LEU A 256 -3.35 -6.23 8.42
CA LEU A 256 -2.64 -6.72 7.25
C LEU A 256 -2.61 -5.69 6.13
N LYS A 257 -1.51 -5.69 5.40
CA LYS A 257 -1.29 -4.98 4.15
C LYS A 257 -0.87 -5.96 3.08
N MET A 258 -1.64 -6.05 2.01
CA MET A 258 -1.29 -6.80 0.81
C MET A 258 -0.20 -6.05 0.06
N ILE A 259 0.83 -6.75 -0.38
CA ILE A 259 1.97 -6.20 -1.12
C ILE A 259 2.17 -6.97 -2.42
N ASP A 260 3.06 -6.47 -3.27
CA ASP A 260 3.57 -7.11 -4.49
C ASP A 260 2.50 -7.38 -5.57
N PHE A 261 2.37 -6.42 -6.48
CA PHE A 261 1.44 -6.46 -7.62
C PHE A 261 2.12 -6.86 -8.95
N GLY A 262 3.37 -7.37 -8.89
CA GLY A 262 4.18 -7.72 -10.07
C GLY A 262 3.59 -8.80 -10.98
N LEU A 263 2.64 -9.61 -10.47
CA LEU A 263 1.87 -10.56 -11.26
C LEU A 263 0.40 -10.15 -11.45
N SER A 264 -0.02 -8.99 -10.93
CA SER A 264 -1.40 -8.51 -11.05
C SER A 264 -1.72 -8.07 -12.47
N LYS A 265 -2.99 -8.12 -12.84
CA LYS A 265 -3.45 -7.78 -14.19
C LYS A 265 -4.85 -7.21 -14.19
N HIS A 266 -5.09 -6.25 -15.07
CA HIS A 266 -6.45 -5.79 -15.35
C HIS A 266 -7.26 -6.86 -16.06
N PHE A 267 -8.55 -6.97 -15.74
CA PHE A 267 -9.50 -7.83 -16.44
C PHE A 267 -10.84 -7.15 -16.69
N ARG A 268 -11.53 -7.62 -17.70
CA ARG A 268 -12.93 -7.26 -17.96
C ARG A 268 -13.83 -8.42 -17.56
N LYS A 269 -15.02 -8.14 -17.10
CA LYS A 269 -15.98 -9.18 -16.70
C LYS A 269 -16.21 -10.20 -17.82
N GLY A 270 -15.91 -11.46 -17.55
CA GLY A 270 -15.99 -12.56 -18.52
C GLY A 270 -14.74 -12.77 -19.36
N GLU A 271 -13.69 -12.01 -19.13
CA GLU A 271 -12.37 -12.24 -19.73
C GLU A 271 -11.70 -13.44 -19.09
N VAL A 272 -10.98 -14.21 -19.91
CA VAL A 272 -10.25 -15.42 -19.50
C VAL A 272 -8.77 -15.18 -19.75
N HIS A 273 -7.96 -15.51 -18.75
CA HIS A 273 -6.49 -15.41 -18.80
C HIS A 273 -5.85 -16.77 -19.04
N HIS A 274 -4.66 -16.78 -19.65
CA HIS A 274 -3.95 -17.99 -20.05
C HIS A 274 -2.52 -18.08 -19.51
N ASP A 275 -2.02 -17.04 -18.86
CA ASP A 275 -0.66 -17.00 -18.32
C ASP A 275 -0.50 -18.02 -17.18
N ALA A 276 0.51 -18.87 -17.24
CA ALA A 276 0.85 -19.79 -16.14
C ALA A 276 1.71 -19.06 -15.11
N VAL A 277 1.07 -18.46 -14.12
CA VAL A 277 1.72 -17.64 -13.08
C VAL A 277 1.24 -18.03 -11.69
N GLY A 278 2.00 -17.62 -10.65
CA GLY A 278 1.64 -17.82 -9.25
C GLY A 278 2.55 -18.79 -8.52
N THR A 279 2.27 -18.98 -7.24
CA THR A 279 3.08 -19.79 -6.31
C THR A 279 2.56 -21.23 -6.23
N PRO A 280 3.42 -22.27 -6.24
CA PRO A 280 3.01 -23.67 -6.33
C PRO A 280 1.98 -24.13 -5.30
N TYR A 281 2.04 -23.64 -4.03
CA TYR A 281 1.14 -24.13 -2.98
C TYR A 281 -0.23 -23.42 -2.98
N THR A 282 -0.35 -22.26 -3.60
CA THR A 282 -1.59 -21.45 -3.65
C THR A 282 -2.26 -21.41 -5.02
N VAL A 283 -1.58 -21.91 -6.07
CA VAL A 283 -2.08 -21.83 -7.45
C VAL A 283 -3.39 -22.62 -7.62
N ALA A 284 -4.37 -22.01 -8.30
CA ALA A 284 -5.66 -22.65 -8.55
C ALA A 284 -5.59 -23.70 -9.69
N PRO A 285 -6.46 -24.74 -9.67
CA PRO A 285 -6.46 -25.78 -10.71
C PRO A 285 -6.72 -25.24 -12.11
N GLU A 286 -7.53 -24.22 -12.28
CA GLU A 286 -7.81 -23.55 -13.57
C GLU A 286 -6.61 -22.76 -14.10
N VAL A 287 -5.75 -22.22 -13.24
CA VAL A 287 -4.49 -21.56 -13.63
C VAL A 287 -3.52 -22.60 -14.18
N ILE A 288 -3.39 -23.76 -13.52
CA ILE A 288 -2.59 -24.88 -14.01
C ILE A 288 -3.09 -25.38 -15.39
N LYS A 289 -4.41 -25.32 -15.62
CA LYS A 289 -5.04 -25.70 -16.90
C LYS A 289 -4.92 -24.62 -17.98
N GLY A 290 -4.46 -23.40 -17.63
CA GLY A 290 -4.25 -22.29 -18.57
C GLY A 290 -5.55 -21.63 -19.04
N SER A 291 -6.61 -21.61 -18.21
CA SER A 291 -7.87 -20.90 -18.52
C SER A 291 -8.56 -20.51 -17.22
N TYR A 292 -8.45 -19.22 -16.80
CA TYR A 292 -8.91 -18.77 -15.49
C TYR A 292 -9.44 -17.32 -15.50
N ASP A 293 -10.20 -17.00 -14.49
CA ASP A 293 -10.75 -15.67 -14.17
C ASP A 293 -10.32 -15.23 -12.74
N GLU A 294 -10.92 -14.14 -12.23
CA GLU A 294 -10.62 -13.56 -10.93
C GLU A 294 -10.86 -14.52 -9.74
N ARG A 295 -11.59 -15.60 -9.94
CA ARG A 295 -11.90 -16.58 -8.88
C ARG A 295 -10.70 -17.44 -8.48
N CYS A 296 -9.59 -17.37 -9.24
CA CYS A 296 -8.33 -18.01 -8.83
C CYS A 296 -7.81 -17.41 -7.50
N ASP A 297 -8.03 -16.12 -7.24
CA ASP A 297 -7.65 -15.48 -5.97
C ASP A 297 -8.44 -16.08 -4.78
N LEU A 298 -9.70 -16.45 -4.98
CA LEU A 298 -10.53 -17.06 -3.93
C LEU A 298 -10.06 -18.47 -3.55
N TRP A 299 -9.54 -19.25 -4.51
CA TRP A 299 -8.87 -20.51 -4.22
C TRP A 299 -7.67 -20.28 -3.29
N ALA A 300 -6.80 -19.32 -3.62
CA ALA A 300 -5.65 -18.97 -2.80
C ALA A 300 -6.07 -18.58 -1.37
N ILE A 301 -7.13 -17.78 -1.19
CA ILE A 301 -7.67 -17.45 0.15
C ILE A 301 -8.12 -18.73 0.89
N GLY A 302 -8.72 -19.70 0.21
CA GLY A 302 -9.07 -20.99 0.80
C GLY A 302 -7.85 -21.77 1.30
N VAL A 303 -6.77 -21.81 0.51
CA VAL A 303 -5.49 -22.41 0.89
C VAL A 303 -4.87 -21.69 2.09
N LEU A 304 -4.81 -20.36 2.06
CA LEU A 304 -4.26 -19.55 3.16
C LEU A 304 -5.06 -19.72 4.45
N THR A 305 -6.40 -19.82 4.36
CA THR A 305 -7.25 -20.06 5.53
C THR A 305 -6.93 -21.42 6.17
N PHE A 306 -6.80 -22.47 5.36
CA PHE A 306 -6.42 -23.80 5.85
C PHE A 306 -5.05 -23.74 6.54
N LEU A 307 -4.06 -23.13 5.89
CA LEU A 307 -2.68 -23.03 6.38
C LEU A 307 -2.60 -22.24 7.69
N LEU A 308 -3.33 -21.13 7.81
CA LEU A 308 -3.35 -20.33 9.05
C LEU A 308 -3.95 -21.09 10.24
N LEU A 309 -4.88 -22.03 10.02
CA LEU A 309 -5.51 -22.84 11.06
C LEU A 309 -4.72 -24.07 11.43
N THR A 310 -3.81 -24.56 10.57
CA THR A 310 -3.11 -25.84 10.76
C THR A 310 -1.59 -25.70 10.84
N GLY A 311 -1.01 -24.71 10.19
CA GLY A 311 0.43 -24.60 9.93
C GLY A 311 0.89 -25.31 8.67
N ASP A 312 0.02 -26.07 8.00
CA ASP A 312 0.33 -26.88 6.81
C ASP A 312 -0.54 -26.49 5.61
N ALA A 313 0.02 -26.55 4.40
CA ALA A 313 -0.75 -26.32 3.18
C ALA A 313 -1.60 -27.56 2.81
N PRO A 314 -2.88 -27.38 2.39
CA PRO A 314 -3.81 -28.50 2.18
C PRO A 314 -3.37 -29.48 1.08
N PHE A 315 -2.59 -29.01 0.12
CA PHE A 315 -2.13 -29.81 -1.02
C PHE A 315 -0.63 -30.13 -0.96
N GLY A 316 0.08 -29.65 0.08
CA GLY A 316 1.54 -29.66 0.18
C GLY A 316 2.19 -28.51 -0.59
N GLY A 317 3.52 -28.55 -0.75
CA GLY A 317 4.26 -27.57 -1.55
C GLY A 317 4.73 -26.31 -0.81
N CYS A 318 4.42 -26.18 0.49
CA CYS A 318 4.93 -25.12 1.36
C CYS A 318 6.06 -25.70 2.23
N GLY A 319 7.24 -25.94 1.62
CA GLY A 319 8.39 -26.52 2.34
C GLY A 319 8.29 -28.01 2.69
N GLY A 320 7.19 -28.67 2.35
CA GLY A 320 6.96 -30.09 2.60
C GLY A 320 7.78 -31.02 1.69
N PRO A 321 7.90 -32.31 2.05
CA PRO A 321 8.71 -33.29 1.33
C PRO A 321 8.05 -33.78 0.02
N GLU A 322 6.81 -33.37 -0.27
CA GLU A 322 6.07 -33.88 -1.43
C GLU A 322 6.66 -33.37 -2.75
N PRO A 323 6.81 -34.26 -3.75
CA PRO A 323 7.18 -33.83 -5.10
C PRO A 323 6.14 -32.87 -5.68
N LEU A 324 6.56 -31.81 -6.39
CA LEU A 324 5.67 -30.83 -7.04
C LEU A 324 4.65 -31.48 -7.98
N THR A 325 4.97 -32.64 -8.59
CA THR A 325 4.02 -33.39 -9.40
C THR A 325 2.83 -33.90 -8.58
N LYS A 326 3.08 -34.42 -7.37
CA LYS A 326 2.02 -34.85 -6.45
C LYS A 326 1.18 -33.67 -5.96
N VAL A 327 1.85 -32.56 -5.60
CA VAL A 327 1.16 -31.30 -5.21
C VAL A 327 0.22 -30.86 -6.33
N ARG A 328 0.70 -30.83 -7.57
CA ARG A 328 -0.11 -30.52 -8.75
C ARG A 328 -1.32 -31.42 -8.91
N ASP A 329 -1.14 -32.75 -8.76
CA ASP A 329 -2.22 -33.71 -8.91
C ASP A 329 -3.27 -33.55 -7.79
N ASN A 330 -2.84 -33.30 -6.57
CA ASN A 330 -3.72 -32.97 -5.44
C ASN A 330 -4.54 -31.68 -5.72
N ILE A 331 -3.90 -30.63 -6.23
CA ILE A 331 -4.58 -29.37 -6.60
C ILE A 331 -5.61 -29.62 -7.70
N LEU A 332 -5.24 -30.33 -8.79
CA LEU A 332 -6.13 -30.59 -9.93
C LEU A 332 -7.38 -31.38 -9.56
N SER A 333 -7.30 -32.22 -8.52
CA SER A 333 -8.39 -33.03 -7.99
C SER A 333 -9.05 -32.46 -6.73
N ALA A 334 -8.53 -31.35 -6.18
CA ALA A 334 -8.88 -30.82 -4.85
C ALA A 334 -8.83 -31.91 -3.76
N THR A 335 -7.79 -32.75 -3.78
CA THR A 335 -7.60 -33.83 -2.81
C THR A 335 -6.86 -33.29 -1.59
N TYR A 336 -7.59 -33.06 -0.50
CA TYR A 336 -7.09 -32.67 0.81
C TYR A 336 -7.96 -33.30 1.91
N ALA A 337 -7.49 -33.29 3.14
CA ALA A 337 -8.23 -33.79 4.29
C ALA A 337 -8.16 -32.80 5.45
N PHE A 338 -9.19 -32.80 6.29
CA PHE A 338 -9.18 -32.08 7.57
C PHE A 338 -8.49 -32.95 8.63
N GLU A 339 -7.16 -33.08 8.49
CA GLU A 339 -6.26 -33.86 9.35
C GLU A 339 -5.08 -32.98 9.81
N PRO A 340 -4.46 -33.23 10.96
CA PRO A 340 -4.84 -34.27 11.95
C PRO A 340 -6.09 -33.91 12.76
N ALA A 341 -6.80 -34.93 13.25
CA ALA A 341 -8.11 -34.78 13.91
C ALA A 341 -8.06 -33.86 15.14
N ASP A 342 -7.00 -33.93 15.95
CA ASP A 342 -6.81 -33.11 17.16
C ASP A 342 -6.80 -31.59 16.88
N ILE A 343 -6.30 -31.17 15.73
CA ILE A 343 -6.36 -29.79 15.28
C ILE A 343 -7.79 -29.44 14.86
N TRP A 344 -8.39 -30.25 14.00
CA TRP A 344 -9.68 -29.95 13.37
C TRP A 344 -10.89 -30.15 14.30
N GLU A 345 -10.76 -30.91 15.38
CA GLU A 345 -11.76 -31.00 16.44
C GLU A 345 -11.98 -29.63 17.14
N SER A 346 -10.93 -28.81 17.19
CA SER A 346 -11.00 -27.45 17.78
C SER A 346 -11.52 -26.38 16.81
N VAL A 347 -11.64 -26.69 15.52
CA VAL A 347 -12.08 -25.77 14.45
C VAL A 347 -13.56 -26.00 14.16
N SER A 348 -14.34 -24.90 14.10
CA SER A 348 -15.77 -24.95 13.89
C SER A 348 -16.17 -25.56 12.53
N GLU A 349 -17.38 -26.11 12.48
CA GLU A 349 -17.96 -26.60 11.20
C GLU A 349 -18.13 -25.46 10.18
N SER A 350 -18.44 -24.24 10.65
CA SER A 350 -18.58 -23.08 9.77
C SER A 350 -17.24 -22.72 9.12
N ALA A 351 -16.10 -22.85 9.82
CA ALA A 351 -14.76 -22.66 9.26
C ALA A 351 -14.41 -23.73 8.20
N ARG A 352 -14.68 -25.00 8.51
CA ARG A 352 -14.47 -26.11 7.54
C ARG A 352 -15.31 -25.94 6.29
N SER A 353 -16.57 -25.54 6.46
CA SER A 353 -17.48 -25.25 5.36
C SER A 353 -17.02 -24.06 4.51
N PHE A 354 -16.49 -23.00 5.15
CA PHE A 354 -15.88 -21.87 4.46
C PHE A 354 -14.73 -22.32 3.55
N ILE A 355 -13.75 -23.06 4.09
CA ILE A 355 -12.62 -23.61 3.32
C ILE A 355 -13.12 -24.46 2.16
N SER A 356 -14.05 -25.41 2.42
CA SER A 356 -14.58 -26.30 1.40
C SER A 356 -15.32 -25.56 0.27
N SER A 357 -15.93 -24.42 0.56
CA SER A 357 -16.60 -23.59 -0.45
C SER A 357 -15.62 -22.90 -1.40
N LEU A 358 -14.41 -22.57 -0.92
CA LEU A 358 -13.35 -21.94 -1.72
C LEU A 358 -12.49 -22.95 -2.48
N LEU A 359 -12.22 -24.12 -1.90
CA LEU A 359 -11.39 -25.17 -2.51
C LEU A 359 -12.21 -26.08 -3.42
N VAL A 360 -12.97 -25.51 -4.35
CA VAL A 360 -13.76 -26.20 -5.37
C VAL A 360 -13.08 -26.09 -6.72
N VAL A 361 -12.89 -27.24 -7.42
CA VAL A 361 -12.17 -27.32 -8.72
C VAL A 361 -12.85 -26.47 -9.81
N ASP A 362 -14.20 -26.45 -9.87
CA ASP A 362 -14.94 -25.61 -10.83
C ASP A 362 -15.03 -24.16 -10.29
N PRO A 363 -14.32 -23.19 -10.88
CA PRO A 363 -14.32 -21.79 -10.36
C PRO A 363 -15.72 -21.17 -10.36
N ARG A 364 -16.63 -21.58 -11.24
CA ARG A 364 -18.00 -21.05 -11.29
C ARG A 364 -18.87 -21.43 -10.09
N LYS A 365 -18.48 -22.49 -9.36
CA LYS A 365 -19.14 -22.92 -8.11
C LYS A 365 -18.51 -22.28 -6.87
N ARG A 366 -17.36 -21.65 -7.04
CA ARG A 366 -16.65 -20.95 -5.99
C ARG A 366 -17.30 -19.59 -5.76
N PRO A 367 -17.52 -19.13 -4.51
CA PRO A 367 -18.09 -17.81 -4.24
C PRO A 367 -17.17 -16.71 -4.77
N THR A 368 -17.74 -15.57 -5.12
CA THR A 368 -17.01 -14.32 -5.34
C THR A 368 -16.49 -13.78 -4.00
N ALA A 369 -15.56 -12.83 -4.02
CA ALA A 369 -15.05 -12.21 -2.79
C ALA A 369 -16.19 -11.58 -1.95
N THR A 370 -17.18 -10.96 -2.61
CA THR A 370 -18.36 -10.39 -1.95
C THR A 370 -19.24 -11.45 -1.29
N GLU A 371 -19.42 -12.60 -1.92
CA GLU A 371 -20.20 -13.72 -1.36
C GLU A 371 -19.44 -14.42 -0.24
N ALA A 372 -18.12 -14.58 -0.38
CA ALA A 372 -17.26 -15.20 0.63
C ALA A 372 -17.27 -14.44 1.97
N GLN A 373 -17.26 -13.08 1.93
CA GLN A 373 -17.38 -12.26 3.14
C GLN A 373 -18.68 -12.45 3.92
N LYS A 374 -19.75 -12.93 3.24
CA LYS A 374 -21.08 -13.15 3.85
C LYS A 374 -21.27 -14.59 4.32
N LEU A 375 -20.29 -15.46 4.17
CA LEU A 375 -20.40 -16.83 4.66
C LEU A 375 -20.48 -16.88 6.19
N PRO A 376 -21.21 -17.84 6.77
CA PRO A 376 -21.52 -17.89 8.21
C PRO A 376 -20.31 -17.74 9.11
N TRP A 377 -19.22 -18.39 8.79
CA TRP A 377 -17.99 -18.33 9.59
C TRP A 377 -17.51 -16.90 9.88
N LEU A 378 -17.42 -16.07 8.84
CA LEU A 378 -16.92 -14.69 9.00
C LEU A 378 -17.96 -13.78 9.68
N THR A 379 -19.25 -13.98 9.39
CA THR A 379 -20.31 -13.18 10.02
C THR A 379 -20.49 -13.53 11.49
N GLU A 380 -20.41 -14.80 11.87
CA GLU A 380 -20.46 -15.25 13.26
C GLU A 380 -19.31 -14.68 14.11
N TRP A 381 -18.08 -14.65 13.56
CA TRP A 381 -16.95 -14.05 14.26
C TRP A 381 -17.04 -12.52 14.30
N ALA A 382 -17.56 -11.88 13.26
CA ALA A 382 -17.83 -10.45 13.26
C ALA A 382 -18.86 -10.06 14.33
N GLU A 383 -19.91 -10.86 14.52
CA GLU A 383 -20.93 -10.65 15.57
C GLU A 383 -20.37 -10.91 16.97
N LYS A 384 -19.61 -12.00 17.16
CA LYS A 384 -18.98 -12.34 18.46
C LYS A 384 -17.94 -11.29 18.92
N SER A 385 -17.26 -10.64 17.99
CA SER A 385 -16.26 -9.62 18.30
C SER A 385 -16.84 -8.21 18.49
N ARG A 386 -18.11 -7.98 18.17
CA ARG A 386 -18.78 -6.70 18.38
C ARG A 386 -19.42 -6.64 19.77
N SER A 387 -19.01 -5.67 20.58
CA SER A 387 -19.78 -5.25 21.76
C SER A 387 -20.81 -4.18 21.32
N GLU A 388 -21.91 -4.04 22.07
CA GLU A 388 -22.90 -2.97 21.80
C GLU A 388 -22.25 -1.57 21.84
N ALA A 389 -21.23 -1.39 22.68
CA ALA A 389 -20.48 -0.14 22.78
C ALA A 389 -19.59 0.13 21.56
N ASP A 390 -19.17 -0.93 20.84
CA ASP A 390 -18.32 -0.78 19.64
C ASP A 390 -19.12 -0.36 18.40
N ASN A 391 -20.44 -0.46 18.41
CA ASN A 391 -21.29 -0.07 17.26
C ASN A 391 -21.57 1.44 17.18
N ALA A 392 -21.42 2.17 18.28
CA ALA A 392 -21.61 3.61 18.29
C ALA A 392 -20.46 4.32 17.54
N ILE A 393 -20.82 5.22 16.63
CA ILE A 393 -19.83 6.09 15.99
C ILE A 393 -19.37 7.16 16.95
N ASN A 394 -18.07 7.47 16.91
CA ASN A 394 -17.50 8.54 17.71
C ASN A 394 -18.12 9.89 17.30
N PRO A 395 -18.84 10.60 18.21
CA PRO A 395 -19.48 11.86 17.87
C PRO A 395 -18.51 12.94 17.38
N LYS A 396 -17.23 12.87 17.77
CA LYS A 396 -16.21 13.81 17.29
C LYS A 396 -15.91 13.60 15.80
N VAL A 397 -15.88 12.35 15.35
CA VAL A 397 -15.71 12.04 13.92
C VAL A 397 -16.88 12.60 13.13
N VAL A 398 -18.12 12.38 13.57
CA VAL A 398 -19.30 12.92 12.87
C VAL A 398 -19.28 14.44 12.80
N LYS A 399 -18.89 15.12 13.90
CA LYS A 399 -18.71 16.58 13.89
C LYS A 399 -17.65 17.01 12.88
N ALA A 400 -16.55 16.25 12.76
CA ALA A 400 -15.52 16.53 11.77
C ALA A 400 -16.06 16.42 10.34
N LEU A 401 -16.85 15.36 10.02
CA LEU A 401 -17.48 15.20 8.71
C LEU A 401 -18.44 16.34 8.37
N VAL A 402 -19.24 16.80 9.34
CA VAL A 402 -20.15 17.95 9.15
C VAL A 402 -19.35 19.21 8.86
N LYS A 403 -18.29 19.49 9.63
CA LYS A 403 -17.44 20.67 9.42
C LYS A 403 -16.67 20.62 8.10
N PHE A 404 -16.22 19.45 7.69
CA PHE A 404 -15.54 19.27 6.41
C PHE A 404 -16.41 19.74 5.24
N LYS A 405 -17.70 19.48 5.27
CA LYS A 405 -18.68 19.98 4.30
C LYS A 405 -18.68 21.52 4.20
N GLU A 406 -18.40 22.22 5.30
CA GLU A 406 -18.39 23.67 5.38
C GLU A 406 -17.09 24.32 4.88
N LEU A 407 -16.02 23.52 4.70
CA LEU A 407 -14.74 24.02 4.19
C LEU A 407 -14.84 24.45 2.72
N SER A 408 -14.02 25.45 2.34
CA SER A 408 -13.83 25.79 0.93
C SER A 408 -13.24 24.61 0.14
N ASP A 409 -13.48 24.58 -1.17
CA ASP A 409 -13.02 23.48 -2.02
C ASP A 409 -11.48 23.34 -1.99
N ILE A 410 -10.74 24.45 -1.96
CA ILE A 410 -9.27 24.42 -1.84
C ILE A 410 -8.86 23.81 -0.49
N ARG A 411 -9.51 24.16 0.61
CA ARG A 411 -9.18 23.58 1.92
C ARG A 411 -9.48 22.08 1.96
N ARG A 412 -10.61 21.64 1.37
CA ARG A 412 -10.90 20.21 1.24
C ARG A 412 -9.81 19.49 0.47
N LEU A 413 -9.38 20.06 -0.65
CA LEU A 413 -8.29 19.55 -1.46
C LEU A 413 -6.96 19.44 -0.67
N LEU A 414 -6.61 20.47 0.10
CA LEU A 414 -5.42 20.43 0.94
C LEU A 414 -5.53 19.35 2.04
N CYS A 415 -6.71 19.12 2.60
CA CYS A 415 -6.97 18.02 3.53
C CYS A 415 -6.79 16.66 2.86
N GLU A 416 -7.22 16.51 1.60
CA GLU A 416 -6.99 15.28 0.83
C GLU A 416 -5.50 14.99 0.66
N VAL A 417 -4.70 15.95 0.21
CA VAL A 417 -3.26 15.78 0.06
C VAL A 417 -2.60 15.44 1.39
N LEU A 418 -3.03 16.09 2.48
CA LEU A 418 -2.50 15.86 3.81
C LEU A 418 -2.84 14.45 4.33
N SER A 419 -4.01 13.90 3.98
CA SER A 419 -4.41 12.55 4.40
C SER A 419 -3.41 11.48 3.97
N PHE A 420 -2.77 11.66 2.82
CA PHE A 420 -1.74 10.75 2.31
C PHE A 420 -0.40 10.81 3.08
N THR A 421 -0.21 11.77 3.96
CA THR A 421 1.05 11.93 4.72
C THR A 421 0.98 11.34 6.13
N LEU A 422 -0.20 10.90 6.56
CA LEU A 422 -0.43 10.39 7.91
C LEU A 422 0.15 8.98 8.09
N LEU A 423 0.79 8.77 9.23
CA LEU A 423 1.33 7.47 9.62
C LEU A 423 0.21 6.56 10.17
N PRO A 424 0.37 5.23 10.12
CA PRO A 424 -0.62 4.26 10.63
C PRO A 424 -1.06 4.53 12.08
N GLU A 425 -0.15 4.98 12.94
CA GLU A 425 -0.44 5.31 14.33
C GLU A 425 -1.36 6.53 14.47
N GLN A 426 -1.25 7.50 13.55
CA GLN A 426 -2.06 8.73 13.56
C GLN A 426 -3.50 8.47 13.12
N ILE A 427 -3.73 7.43 12.30
CA ILE A 427 -5.04 7.09 11.72
C ILE A 427 -5.69 5.84 12.33
N LYS A 428 -5.05 5.19 13.32
CA LYS A 428 -5.52 3.94 13.92
C LYS A 428 -6.97 4.01 14.44
N ASP A 429 -7.34 5.10 15.09
CA ASP A 429 -8.69 5.26 15.62
C ASP A 429 -9.70 5.57 14.52
N LEU A 430 -9.30 6.33 13.50
CA LEU A 430 -10.15 6.57 12.31
C LEU A 430 -10.41 5.28 11.54
N ARG A 431 -9.45 4.35 11.52
CA ARG A 431 -9.63 3.04 10.91
C ARG A 431 -10.83 2.29 11.50
N LYS A 432 -10.94 2.28 12.83
CA LYS A 432 -12.07 1.63 13.53
C LYS A 432 -13.41 2.29 13.17
N GLU A 433 -13.43 3.61 13.06
CA GLU A 433 -14.63 4.34 12.68
C GLU A 433 -15.01 4.09 11.20
N PHE A 434 -14.01 3.99 10.32
CA PHE A 434 -14.23 3.62 8.92
C PHE A 434 -14.84 2.21 8.81
N GLU A 435 -14.31 1.23 9.53
CA GLU A 435 -14.82 -0.15 9.54
C GLU A 435 -16.28 -0.26 10.03
N LYS A 436 -16.74 0.66 10.89
CA LYS A 436 -18.15 0.76 11.29
C LYS A 436 -19.04 1.28 10.17
N MET A 437 -18.51 2.19 9.33
CA MET A 437 -19.20 2.79 8.19
C MET A 437 -19.11 1.92 6.92
N ASP A 438 -18.07 1.13 6.76
CA ASP A 438 -17.92 0.14 5.68
C ASP A 438 -18.72 -1.14 6.01
N ILE A 439 -20.04 -1.02 6.03
CA ILE A 439 -20.95 -2.10 6.44
C ILE A 439 -20.76 -3.34 5.56
N ASP A 440 -20.52 -3.14 4.27
CA ASP A 440 -20.42 -4.23 3.31
C ASP A 440 -18.99 -4.81 3.20
N GLY A 441 -18.02 -4.26 3.95
CA GLY A 441 -16.64 -4.73 4.00
C GLY A 441 -15.88 -4.59 2.68
N SER A 442 -16.23 -3.59 1.88
CA SER A 442 -15.61 -3.34 0.56
C SER A 442 -14.30 -2.57 0.62
N GLY A 443 -13.99 -1.96 1.77
CA GLY A 443 -12.92 -0.98 1.90
C GLY A 443 -13.27 0.40 1.37
N GLU A 444 -14.57 0.64 1.07
CA GLU A 444 -15.12 1.91 0.61
C GLU A 444 -16.49 2.14 1.27
N ILE A 445 -16.87 3.39 1.53
CA ILE A 445 -18.17 3.72 2.14
C ILE A 445 -19.18 4.12 1.06
N SER A 446 -20.29 3.40 0.96
CA SER A 446 -21.41 3.78 0.08
C SER A 446 -22.32 4.81 0.73
N LEU A 447 -23.08 5.58 -0.08
CA LEU A 447 -24.09 6.50 0.44
C LEU A 447 -25.12 5.80 1.32
N TRP A 448 -25.55 4.59 0.93
CA TRP A 448 -26.48 3.79 1.73
C TRP A 448 -25.88 3.45 3.11
N ALA A 449 -24.64 2.99 3.15
CA ALA A 449 -23.96 2.64 4.40
C ALA A 449 -23.79 3.86 5.32
N LEU A 450 -23.39 5.00 4.73
CA LEU A 450 -23.25 6.24 5.49
C LEU A 450 -24.58 6.71 6.08
N LYS A 451 -25.69 6.64 5.30
CA LYS A 451 -27.05 6.96 5.78
C LYS A 451 -27.46 6.04 6.93
N GLU A 452 -27.32 4.72 6.73
CA GLU A 452 -27.70 3.72 7.74
C GLU A 452 -27.00 3.99 9.08
N VAL A 453 -25.69 4.23 9.05
CA VAL A 453 -24.90 4.46 10.28
C VAL A 453 -25.22 5.80 10.91
N LEU A 454 -25.19 6.90 10.16
CA LEU A 454 -25.37 8.23 10.74
C LEU A 454 -26.80 8.48 11.24
N LEU A 455 -27.82 8.06 10.50
CA LEU A 455 -29.22 8.24 10.90
C LEU A 455 -29.59 7.35 12.09
N THR A 456 -29.10 6.11 12.15
CA THR A 456 -29.33 5.21 13.28
C THR A 456 -28.69 5.78 14.56
N ASN A 457 -27.46 6.29 14.49
CA ASN A 457 -26.79 6.91 15.63
C ASN A 457 -27.45 8.26 16.05
N ALA A 458 -27.96 9.03 15.08
CA ALA A 458 -28.75 10.24 15.38
C ALA A 458 -30.06 9.89 16.10
N ALA A 459 -30.79 8.88 15.65
CA ALA A 459 -32.01 8.39 16.29
C ALA A 459 -31.78 7.86 17.71
N ALA A 460 -30.60 7.27 17.98
CA ALA A 460 -30.18 6.86 19.32
C ALA A 460 -29.78 8.03 20.25
N GLY A 461 -29.85 9.27 19.77
CA GLY A 461 -29.59 10.48 20.55
C GLY A 461 -28.12 10.84 20.74
N SER A 462 -27.20 10.09 20.11
CA SER A 462 -25.75 10.33 20.23
C SER A 462 -25.26 11.51 19.40
N LEU A 463 -25.98 11.93 18.34
CA LEU A 463 -25.50 12.89 17.33
C LEU A 463 -26.42 14.11 17.16
N GLY A 464 -27.54 14.20 17.88
CA GLY A 464 -28.61 15.17 17.60
C GLY A 464 -29.45 14.76 16.39
N THR A 465 -30.32 15.67 15.91
CA THR A 465 -31.15 15.40 14.71
C THR A 465 -30.34 15.63 13.45
N MET A 466 -30.31 14.64 12.57
CA MET A 466 -29.67 14.71 11.25
C MET A 466 -30.67 14.29 10.16
N SER A 467 -30.76 15.03 9.08
CA SER A 467 -31.62 14.73 7.94
C SER A 467 -30.89 13.88 6.89
N GLU A 468 -31.65 13.15 6.07
CA GLU A 468 -31.07 12.41 4.95
C GLU A 468 -30.33 13.33 3.97
N GLN A 469 -30.86 14.52 3.72
CA GLN A 469 -30.22 15.50 2.84
C GLN A 469 -28.85 15.95 3.39
N GLU A 470 -28.74 16.15 4.69
CA GLU A 470 -27.49 16.51 5.34
C GLU A 470 -26.43 15.42 5.20
N VAL A 471 -26.82 14.15 5.31
CA VAL A 471 -25.92 13.00 5.06
C VAL A 471 -25.49 12.96 3.59
N GLU A 472 -26.39 13.23 2.64
CA GLU A 472 -26.06 13.32 1.21
C GLU A 472 -25.08 14.46 0.93
N ASP A 473 -25.27 15.61 1.57
CA ASP A 473 -24.36 16.76 1.43
C ASP A 473 -22.96 16.44 1.97
N ILE A 474 -22.87 15.76 3.13
CA ILE A 474 -21.61 15.24 3.69
C ILE A 474 -20.97 14.28 2.70
N PHE A 475 -21.70 13.29 2.22
CA PHE A 475 -21.21 12.31 1.25
C PHE A 475 -20.67 12.98 -0.01
N ASN A 476 -21.39 13.96 -0.55
CA ASN A 476 -20.98 14.71 -1.73
C ASN A 476 -19.76 15.62 -1.47
N ALA A 477 -19.61 16.15 -0.27
CA ALA A 477 -18.45 16.97 0.10
C ALA A 477 -17.17 16.13 0.21
N MET A 478 -17.27 14.89 0.70
CA MET A 478 -16.13 14.00 0.90
C MET A 478 -15.54 13.47 -0.42
N ARG A 479 -16.34 13.29 -1.46
CA ARG A 479 -15.88 12.69 -2.73
C ARG A 479 -15.11 13.70 -3.58
N VAL A 480 -13.87 13.37 -3.92
CA VAL A 480 -13.06 14.11 -4.90
C VAL A 480 -13.67 13.94 -6.30
N LYS A 481 -13.95 12.71 -6.69
CA LYS A 481 -14.50 12.37 -7.99
C LYS A 481 -16.00 12.22 -7.94
N LYS A 482 -16.73 13.22 -8.45
CA LYS A 482 -18.20 13.27 -8.37
C LYS A 482 -18.91 12.13 -9.14
N THR A 483 -18.23 11.49 -10.08
CA THR A 483 -18.75 10.34 -10.84
C THR A 483 -18.69 9.02 -10.05
N GLU A 484 -17.88 8.93 -9.02
CA GLU A 484 -17.80 7.74 -8.16
C GLU A 484 -18.99 7.69 -7.18
N THR A 485 -19.38 6.48 -6.83
CA THR A 485 -20.57 6.22 -5.98
C THR A 485 -20.21 5.80 -4.57
N ARG A 486 -18.92 5.86 -4.22
CA ARG A 486 -18.37 5.47 -2.93
C ARG A 486 -17.34 6.49 -2.46
N ILE A 487 -17.10 6.54 -1.15
CA ILE A 487 -16.04 7.30 -0.50
C ILE A 487 -14.87 6.36 -0.28
N HIS A 488 -13.68 6.77 -0.72
CA HIS A 488 -12.43 6.05 -0.53
C HIS A 488 -11.84 6.25 0.86
N TRP A 489 -10.88 5.41 1.20
CA TRP A 489 -10.23 5.45 2.52
C TRP A 489 -9.59 6.82 2.83
N HIS A 490 -8.83 7.39 1.87
CA HIS A 490 -8.18 8.70 2.08
C HIS A 490 -9.17 9.87 2.09
N GLU A 491 -10.26 9.81 1.33
CA GLU A 491 -11.34 10.81 1.38
C GLU A 491 -12.00 10.83 2.77
N PHE A 492 -12.19 9.66 3.39
CA PHE A 492 -12.69 9.59 4.76
C PHE A 492 -11.68 10.16 5.77
N ILE A 493 -10.38 9.83 5.64
CA ILE A 493 -9.34 10.39 6.50
C ILE A 493 -9.30 11.91 6.37
N ALA A 494 -9.33 12.44 5.14
CA ALA A 494 -9.34 13.88 4.88
C ALA A 494 -10.50 14.59 5.56
N ALA A 495 -11.71 14.01 5.50
CA ALA A 495 -12.89 14.57 6.13
C ALA A 495 -12.84 14.51 7.67
N ALA A 496 -12.15 13.52 8.22
CA ALA A 496 -11.98 13.34 9.66
C ALA A 496 -10.62 13.85 10.19
N LEU A 497 -9.88 14.60 9.40
CA LEU A 497 -8.49 15.01 9.65
C LEU A 497 -8.30 15.76 10.97
N SER A 498 -9.30 16.52 11.41
CA SER A 498 -9.29 17.23 12.70
C SER A 498 -9.21 16.30 13.92
N GLN A 499 -9.45 15.00 13.73
CA GLN A 499 -9.28 13.98 14.77
C GLN A 499 -7.86 13.39 14.81
N CYS A 500 -7.01 13.73 13.84
CA CYS A 500 -5.62 13.31 13.78
C CYS A 500 -4.69 14.35 14.38
N LYS A 501 -3.62 13.88 15.00
CA LYS A 501 -2.52 14.77 15.41
C LYS A 501 -1.60 14.98 14.21
N ILE A 502 -1.76 16.12 13.54
CA ILE A 502 -0.88 16.55 12.45
C ILE A 502 0.37 17.20 13.07
N ASP A 503 1.53 16.88 12.53
CA ASP A 503 2.82 17.46 12.91
C ASP A 503 3.50 18.11 11.69
N ASP A 504 4.62 18.82 11.93
CA ASP A 504 5.36 19.52 10.88
C ASP A 504 5.84 18.62 9.76
N ARG A 505 6.04 17.32 10.02
CA ARG A 505 6.42 16.32 9.00
C ARG A 505 5.29 16.12 8.00
N ASN A 506 4.06 15.98 8.50
CA ASN A 506 2.89 15.83 7.65
C ASN A 506 2.71 17.05 6.74
N LEU A 507 2.85 18.25 7.32
CA LEU A 507 2.75 19.50 6.56
C LEU A 507 3.84 19.61 5.49
N ARG A 508 5.09 19.25 5.83
CA ARG A 508 6.22 19.28 4.88
C ARG A 508 6.00 18.30 3.74
N LEU A 509 5.65 17.04 4.04
CA LEU A 509 5.37 16.03 3.00
C LEU A 509 4.19 16.42 2.10
N ALA A 510 3.14 17.01 2.66
CA ALA A 510 2.00 17.48 1.87
C ALA A 510 2.40 18.64 0.95
N PHE A 511 3.20 19.58 1.46
CA PHE A 511 3.72 20.70 0.67
C PHE A 511 4.60 20.22 -0.49
N ASP A 512 5.54 19.30 -0.20
CA ASP A 512 6.45 18.75 -1.22
C ASP A 512 5.69 17.98 -2.33
N ARG A 513 4.55 17.35 -1.99
CA ARG A 513 3.66 16.72 -2.99
C ARG A 513 2.90 17.72 -3.87
N LEU A 514 2.56 18.87 -3.31
CA LEU A 514 1.92 19.96 -4.05
C LEU A 514 2.91 20.70 -4.94
N ASP A 515 4.12 20.93 -4.43
CA ASP A 515 5.24 21.54 -5.15
C ASP A 515 6.03 20.49 -5.94
N SER A 516 5.36 19.82 -6.89
CA SER A 516 5.91 18.66 -7.61
C SER A 516 7.12 18.99 -8.49
N ASP A 517 7.33 20.24 -8.86
CA ASP A 517 8.48 20.73 -9.62
C ASP A 517 9.57 21.37 -8.74
N HIS A 518 9.42 21.25 -7.40
CA HIS A 518 10.41 21.67 -6.39
C HIS A 518 10.83 23.14 -6.46
N LYS A 519 9.91 24.03 -6.83
CA LYS A 519 10.16 25.48 -6.93
C LYS A 519 10.13 26.21 -5.59
N GLY A 520 9.71 25.53 -4.50
CA GLY A 520 9.63 26.08 -3.13
C GLY A 520 8.34 26.81 -2.81
N TYR A 521 7.34 26.79 -3.70
CA TYR A 521 6.04 27.40 -3.49
C TYR A 521 4.96 26.70 -4.35
N ILE A 522 3.70 26.79 -3.95
CA ILE A 522 2.55 26.21 -4.62
C ILE A 522 1.85 27.28 -5.45
N THR A 523 1.48 26.96 -6.67
CA THR A 523 0.73 27.83 -7.61
C THR A 523 -0.67 27.30 -7.88
N LEU A 524 -1.49 28.10 -8.53
CA LEU A 524 -2.80 27.65 -9.02
C LEU A 524 -2.66 26.48 -10.01
N ASP A 525 -1.61 26.48 -10.84
CA ASP A 525 -1.38 25.42 -11.82
C ASP A 525 -1.09 24.06 -11.13
N ASP A 526 -0.39 24.06 -9.99
CA ASP A 526 -0.19 22.85 -9.20
C ASP A 526 -1.52 22.29 -8.67
N ILE A 527 -2.40 23.15 -8.19
CA ILE A 527 -3.75 22.78 -7.75
C ILE A 527 -4.58 22.25 -8.94
N MET A 528 -4.48 22.87 -10.10
CA MET A 528 -5.18 22.42 -11.30
C MET A 528 -4.71 21.04 -11.77
N ASN A 529 -3.41 20.77 -11.72
CA ASN A 529 -2.82 19.46 -12.02
C ASN A 529 -3.30 18.36 -11.07
N LEU A 530 -3.54 18.71 -9.78
CA LEU A 530 -4.10 17.75 -8.82
C LEU A 530 -5.54 17.33 -9.16
N LEU A 531 -6.36 18.25 -9.65
CA LEU A 531 -7.77 17.99 -9.94
C LEU A 531 -7.99 17.38 -11.33
N GLY A 532 -7.09 17.64 -12.28
CA GLY A 532 -7.20 17.22 -13.69
C GLY A 532 -8.26 17.99 -14.48
N LYS A 533 -8.21 17.86 -15.80
CA LYS A 533 -9.06 18.65 -16.72
C LYS A 533 -10.56 18.37 -16.56
N ASP A 534 -10.93 17.11 -16.29
CA ASP A 534 -12.35 16.70 -16.23
C ASP A 534 -13.06 17.00 -14.89
N GLY A 535 -12.30 17.35 -13.86
CA GLY A 535 -12.82 17.63 -12.52
C GLY A 535 -12.86 19.10 -12.14
N LEU A 536 -12.33 19.96 -12.99
CA LEU A 536 -12.18 21.38 -12.72
C LEU A 536 -13.53 22.12 -12.81
N PRO A 537 -13.84 22.99 -11.84
CA PRO A 537 -14.70 24.14 -12.10
C PRO A 537 -14.15 24.96 -13.26
N ARG A 538 -14.97 25.81 -13.84
CA ARG A 538 -14.46 26.76 -14.86
C ARG A 538 -13.26 27.55 -14.32
N GLU A 539 -12.33 27.87 -15.19
CA GLU A 539 -11.07 28.53 -14.83
C GLU A 539 -11.29 29.86 -14.05
N ASP A 540 -12.34 30.60 -14.41
CA ASP A 540 -12.73 31.82 -13.69
C ASP A 540 -13.11 31.54 -12.23
N VAL A 541 -13.85 30.46 -11.97
CA VAL A 541 -14.23 30.02 -10.62
C VAL A 541 -12.99 29.56 -9.82
N MET A 542 -12.08 28.82 -10.45
CA MET A 542 -10.83 28.40 -9.79
C MET A 542 -9.96 29.59 -9.40
N ARG A 543 -9.87 30.61 -10.26
CA ARG A 543 -9.15 31.86 -9.94
C ARG A 543 -9.80 32.64 -8.80
N GLU A 544 -11.12 32.66 -8.72
CA GLU A 544 -11.86 33.28 -7.61
C GLU A 544 -11.59 32.53 -6.28
N MET A 545 -11.72 31.18 -6.28
CA MET A 545 -11.45 30.34 -5.11
C MET A 545 -10.00 30.48 -4.62
N TRP A 546 -9.05 30.56 -5.56
CA TRP A 546 -7.65 30.82 -5.26
C TRP A 546 -7.47 32.19 -4.61
N GLY A 547 -8.07 33.25 -5.20
CA GLY A 547 -8.04 34.60 -4.65
C GLY A 547 -8.60 34.70 -3.25
N ASP A 548 -9.66 33.95 -2.94
CA ASP A 548 -10.23 33.93 -1.58
C ASP A 548 -9.30 33.23 -0.58
N SER A 549 -8.65 32.14 -0.99
CA SER A 549 -7.65 31.46 -0.16
C SER A 549 -6.42 32.37 0.11
N MET A 550 -6.00 33.18 -0.87
CA MET A 550 -4.91 34.13 -0.71
C MET A 550 -5.26 35.25 0.27
N LYS A 551 -6.51 35.73 0.28
CA LYS A 551 -6.99 36.69 1.29
C LYS A 551 -6.94 36.15 2.71
N GLU A 552 -7.20 34.84 2.88
CA GLU A 552 -7.15 34.19 4.19
C GLU A 552 -5.75 34.18 4.81
N VAL A 553 -4.68 34.16 4.00
CA VAL A 553 -3.28 34.24 4.46
C VAL A 553 -2.73 35.67 4.46
N ASN A 554 -3.59 36.67 4.26
CA ASN A 554 -3.24 38.08 4.22
C ASN A 554 -2.29 38.52 3.08
N HIS A 555 -2.29 37.79 1.96
CA HIS A 555 -1.46 38.07 0.80
C HIS A 555 -2.28 38.37 -0.45
N GLU A 556 -3.01 39.51 -0.44
CA GLU A 556 -3.88 39.93 -1.57
C GLU A 556 -3.13 40.08 -2.92
N THR A 557 -1.82 40.23 -2.91
CA THR A 557 -1.00 40.50 -4.11
C THR A 557 -0.12 39.32 -4.54
N GLN A 558 -0.05 38.25 -3.73
CA GLN A 558 0.78 37.06 -4.07
C GLN A 558 0.03 36.10 -4.99
N THR A 559 0.77 35.51 -5.90
CA THR A 559 0.28 34.52 -6.87
C THR A 559 0.62 33.08 -6.48
N HIS A 560 1.25 32.88 -5.34
CA HIS A 560 1.76 31.60 -4.87
C HIS A 560 1.65 31.48 -3.35
N ILE A 561 1.60 30.24 -2.84
CA ILE A 561 1.52 29.88 -1.42
C ILE A 561 2.89 29.34 -1.00
N THR A 562 3.52 29.97 0.00
CA THR A 562 4.74 29.46 0.65
C THR A 562 4.41 28.34 1.64
N PHE A 563 5.43 27.66 2.16
CA PHE A 563 5.24 26.65 3.20
C PHE A 563 4.56 27.22 4.46
N GLU A 564 4.93 28.43 4.86
CA GLU A 564 4.36 29.14 6.01
C GLU A 564 2.88 29.44 5.79
N ASP A 565 2.51 29.92 4.60
CA ASP A 565 1.11 30.18 4.21
C ASP A 565 0.29 28.90 4.21
N PHE A 566 0.86 27.81 3.66
CA PHE A 566 0.22 26.50 3.64
C PHE A 566 -0.04 25.98 5.06
N ALA A 567 0.96 26.04 5.94
CA ALA A 567 0.82 25.65 7.34
C ALA A 567 -0.24 26.49 8.06
N LEU A 568 -0.32 27.79 7.76
CA LEU A 568 -1.34 28.68 8.33
C LEU A 568 -2.76 28.32 7.87
N LEU A 569 -2.95 27.99 6.58
CA LEU A 569 -4.25 27.55 6.04
C LEU A 569 -4.75 26.28 6.74
N ILE A 570 -3.87 25.29 6.94
CA ILE A 570 -4.21 24.04 7.61
C ILE A 570 -4.48 24.26 9.11
N ASN A 571 -3.63 25.01 9.82
CA ASN A 571 -3.77 25.24 11.25
C ASN A 571 -5.03 26.06 11.58
N LYS A 572 -5.43 27.03 10.74
CA LYS A 572 -6.70 27.73 10.88
C LYS A 572 -7.90 26.80 10.74
N ALA A 573 -7.81 25.79 9.86
CA ALA A 573 -8.87 24.78 9.72
C ALA A 573 -9.00 23.91 10.98
N GLN A 574 -7.90 23.62 11.70
CA GLN A 574 -7.90 22.87 12.96
C GLN A 574 -8.30 23.70 14.18
N ALA A 575 -7.90 24.96 14.24
CA ALA A 575 -8.17 25.87 15.38
C ALA A 575 -9.66 26.19 15.54
N GLN A 576 -10.45 26.15 14.46
CA GLN A 576 -11.91 26.27 14.52
C GLN A 576 -12.59 25.08 15.21
N ASP A 577 -11.85 23.99 15.47
CA ASP A 577 -12.34 22.79 16.16
C ASP A 577 -12.09 22.80 17.69
N SER A 578 -11.23 23.66 18.20
CA SER A 578 -10.99 23.75 19.63
C SER A 578 -11.99 24.72 20.29
N ASP A 579 -13.06 24.17 20.84
CA ASP A 579 -13.94 24.84 21.83
C ASP A 579 -13.19 25.15 23.16
N MET A 580 -11.90 24.91 23.21
CA MET A 580 -10.99 25.34 24.28
C MET A 580 -10.16 26.50 23.77
N GLY A 581 -10.70 27.70 23.97
CA GLY A 581 -10.04 28.97 23.68
C GLY A 581 -8.62 29.04 24.22
N LEU A 582 -7.66 28.71 23.39
CA LEU A 582 -6.30 29.21 23.54
C LEU A 582 -6.31 30.62 22.92
N PRO A 583 -6.00 31.64 23.72
CA PRO A 583 -6.07 33.03 23.26
C PRO A 583 -5.08 33.22 22.11
N THR A 584 -5.48 34.02 21.13
CA THR A 584 -4.70 34.48 19.97
C THR A 584 -3.31 35.06 20.32
N TRP A 585 -3.09 35.44 21.58
CA TRP A 585 -1.79 35.91 22.05
C TRP A 585 -0.71 34.79 22.19
N PHE A 586 -1.11 33.52 22.28
CA PHE A 586 -0.15 32.41 22.35
C PHE A 586 0.52 32.15 21.00
N ILE A 587 -0.17 32.43 19.89
CA ILE A 587 0.35 32.33 18.51
C ILE A 587 1.28 33.53 18.22
N LEU A 588 0.97 34.69 18.74
CA LEU A 588 1.79 35.91 18.60
C LEU A 588 3.11 35.83 19.42
N SER A 589 3.12 35.11 20.55
CA SER A 589 4.34 34.94 21.34
C SER A 589 5.37 34.02 20.72
N LEU A 590 4.96 33.12 19.82
CA LEU A 590 5.92 32.27 19.05
C LEU A 590 6.64 33.10 17.98
N HIS A 591 5.97 34.06 17.35
CA HIS A 591 6.61 34.99 16.40
C HIS A 591 7.62 35.92 17.08
N GLU A 592 7.28 36.48 18.24
CA GLU A 592 8.20 37.31 19.02
C GLU A 592 9.39 36.51 19.59
N TRP A 593 9.21 35.19 19.84
CA TRP A 593 10.27 34.32 20.32
C TRP A 593 11.24 33.92 19.21
N LEU A 594 10.75 33.71 17.98
CA LEU A 594 11.58 33.41 16.79
C LEU A 594 12.38 34.61 16.32
N ASP A 595 11.82 35.83 16.40
CA ASP A 595 12.54 37.07 16.05
C ASP A 595 13.62 37.44 17.07
N THR A 596 13.58 36.86 18.28
CA THR A 596 14.56 37.15 19.34
C THR A 596 15.79 36.25 19.30
N PHE A 597 15.75 35.11 18.56
CA PHE A 597 16.83 34.09 18.56
C PHE A 597 17.50 33.81 17.21
N LEU A 598 17.14 34.53 16.13
CA LEU A 598 17.89 34.49 14.88
C LEU A 598 18.70 35.77 14.73
N PRO A 599 20.05 35.73 14.83
CA PRO A 599 20.86 36.90 14.53
C PRO A 599 20.83 37.16 13.03
N MET A 600 20.37 38.36 12.64
CA MET A 600 20.63 38.89 11.31
C MET A 600 22.14 39.09 11.14
N ASP A 601 22.75 38.33 10.23
CA ASP A 601 24.09 38.62 9.75
C ASP A 601 24.06 39.92 8.94
N ASN A 602 24.65 40.96 9.53
CA ASN A 602 25.14 42.12 8.79
C ASN A 602 26.64 42.24 9.05
N ASP A 603 27.37 42.16 7.94
CA ASP A 603 28.81 42.45 7.83
C ASP A 603 29.20 43.74 8.62
N ASP A 604 30.26 43.66 9.42
CA ASP A 604 31.45 44.44 9.32
C ASP A 604 32.39 44.27 10.54
N ASN A 605 33.59 43.84 10.24
CA ASN A 605 34.88 44.15 10.83
C ASN A 605 35.08 44.31 12.36
N ASN A 606 35.99 43.50 12.82
CA ASN A 606 37.09 43.80 13.79
C ASN A 606 37.03 43.21 15.21
N ASN A 607 38.03 42.31 15.37
CA ASN A 607 38.91 42.09 16.53
C ASN A 607 38.40 41.73 17.93
N ASN A 608 38.89 40.55 18.29
CA ASN A 608 39.39 40.17 19.65
C ASN A 608 38.40 40.14 20.83
N THR A 609 38.09 38.99 21.27
CA THR A 609 38.54 38.37 22.54
C THR A 609 37.67 37.15 22.89
N LYS A 610 38.36 36.06 23.16
CA LYS A 610 37.83 34.80 23.71
C LYS A 610 37.17 35.08 25.08
N GLN A 611 35.92 34.67 25.27
CA GLN A 611 35.48 34.21 26.59
C GLN A 611 34.49 33.06 26.44
N VAL A 612 34.92 31.93 26.97
CA VAL A 612 34.21 30.68 27.14
C VAL A 612 33.16 30.89 28.24
N MET A 613 31.90 30.55 27.99
CA MET A 613 30.93 30.34 29.05
C MET A 613 30.27 28.96 28.92
N PRO A 614 29.98 28.31 30.05
CA PRO A 614 29.73 26.87 30.11
C PRO A 614 28.27 26.51 29.85
N CYS A 615 28.09 25.36 29.23
CA CYS A 615 26.86 24.60 29.04
C CYS A 615 26.20 24.32 30.38
N ILE A 616 25.00 24.82 30.62
CA ILE A 616 24.14 24.40 31.74
C ILE A 616 23.14 23.37 31.22
N MET A 617 23.39 22.12 31.57
CA MET A 617 22.38 21.05 31.47
C MET A 617 21.23 21.37 32.43
N CYS A 618 20.02 21.53 31.93
CA CYS A 618 18.80 21.48 32.73
C CYS A 618 18.31 20.04 32.85
N SER A 619 18.36 19.52 34.06
CA SER A 619 17.68 18.27 34.48
C SER A 619 16.19 18.53 34.75
N PRO A 620 15.30 17.52 34.60
CA PRO A 620 13.83 17.71 34.63
C PRO A 620 13.22 17.61 36.05
N THR A 621 13.61 18.48 36.97
CA THR A 621 13.06 18.43 38.36
C THR A 621 12.77 19.81 38.98
N SER A 622 12.36 20.81 38.23
CA SER A 622 12.04 22.12 38.83
C SER A 622 10.82 22.84 38.25
N LEU A 623 9.73 22.11 37.93
CA LEU A 623 8.44 22.72 37.56
C LEU A 623 7.28 22.38 38.53
N ALA A 624 7.58 21.94 39.75
CA ALA A 624 6.56 21.57 40.75
C ALA A 624 6.25 22.64 41.83
N ASN A 625 6.75 23.86 41.72
CA ASN A 625 6.63 24.85 42.80
C ASN A 625 6.18 26.26 42.40
N ILE A 626 5.28 26.39 41.42
CA ILE A 626 4.64 27.69 41.17
C ILE A 626 3.17 27.48 40.85
N PHE A 627 2.35 27.08 41.81
CA PHE A 627 0.93 27.43 41.92
C PHE A 627 0.35 26.74 43.18
N PRO A 628 -0.10 27.49 44.20
CA PRO A 628 -0.89 26.94 45.28
C PRO A 628 -2.36 26.87 44.86
N PHE A 629 -2.92 25.69 44.81
CA PHE A 629 -4.38 25.53 44.80
C PHE A 629 -4.92 25.66 46.21
N HIS A 630 -5.83 26.57 46.39
CA HIS A 630 -6.79 26.57 47.49
C HIS A 630 -8.19 26.25 46.91
N CYS A 631 -8.80 25.24 47.55
CA CYS A 631 -10.18 24.75 47.51
C CYS A 631 -10.66 24.18 46.20
#